data_274af0bffe9a8ab7c00072d44ccbe1bb
#
_entry.id   274af0bffe9a8ab7c00072d44ccbe1bb
#
_cell.length_a   1.000
_cell.length_b   1.000
_cell.length_c   1.000
_cell.angle_alpha   90.00
_cell.angle_beta   90.00
_cell.angle_gamma   90.00
#
_symmetry.space_group_name_H-M   'P 1'
#
loop_
_entity.id
_entity.type
_entity.pdbx_description
1 polymer ?
#
loop_
_entity_poly.entity_id
_entity_poly.type
_entity_poly.pdbx_seq_one_letter_code
_entity_poly.pdbx_strand_id
1 'polypeptide(L)'
;MKSLFLIGLFILLTSFIEKEYVKKYYSNGKMKEEGWIVNDKKSDYWFYYFETGDKKEEGHYYNNLKINWWIYYDKKKKVIKKCEYKNNVLNGLTIIYKNGEIVSAEEYTMGKKIKSWDNLSEFKKDNINLFN
;
A
#
# COMPACT_ATOMS: atom_id res chain seq x y z
N MET A 1 22.13 44.65 45.88
CA MET A 1 21.12 44.11 44.99
C MET A 1 21.72 42.92 44.23
N LYS A 2 21.29 41.73 44.55
CA LYS A 2 21.77 40.52 43.84
C LYS A 2 20.81 40.24 42.70
N SER A 3 21.28 40.42 41.47
CA SER A 3 20.55 40.09 40.27
C SER A 3 20.52 38.59 40.11
N LEU A 4 19.33 37.95 40.27
CA LEU A 4 19.13 36.54 39.91
C LEU A 4 18.98 36.46 38.41
N PHE A 5 20.03 35.93 37.73
CA PHE A 5 19.92 35.46 36.36
C PHE A 5 19.16 34.12 36.33
N LEU A 6 17.88 34.18 35.97
CA LEU A 6 17.11 32.98 35.59
C LEU A 6 17.59 32.51 34.21
N ILE A 7 18.47 31.49 34.21
CA ILE A 7 18.81 30.78 33.01
C ILE A 7 17.63 29.84 32.68
N GLY A 8 16.76 30.28 31.79
CA GLY A 8 15.70 29.44 31.25
C GLY A 8 16.32 28.29 30.43
N LEU A 9 16.29 27.07 30.98
CA LEU A 9 16.69 25.86 30.26
C LEU A 9 15.61 25.58 29.20
N PHE A 10 15.89 26.02 27.96
CA PHE A 10 15.07 25.71 26.80
C PHE A 10 15.36 24.24 26.40
N ILE A 11 14.57 23.29 26.90
CA ILE A 11 14.62 21.90 26.47
C ILE A 11 14.01 21.86 25.06
N LEU A 12 14.86 21.85 24.03
CA LEU A 12 14.47 21.51 22.67
C LEU A 12 14.04 20.04 22.67
N LEU A 13 12.73 19.81 22.75
CA LEU A 13 12.13 18.51 22.47
C LEU A 13 12.32 18.22 20.97
N THR A 14 13.47 17.65 20.60
CA THR A 14 13.65 17.04 19.28
C THR A 14 12.83 15.77 19.27
N SER A 15 11.68 15.79 18.59
CA SER A 15 10.96 14.55 18.32
C SER A 15 11.78 13.73 17.32
N PHE A 16 12.39 12.66 17.80
CA PHE A 16 13.05 11.70 16.93
C PHE A 16 11.98 10.94 16.14
N ILE A 17 12.08 10.98 14.81
CA ILE A 17 11.29 10.12 13.95
C ILE A 17 11.95 8.74 13.99
N GLU A 18 11.30 7.79 14.63
CA GLU A 18 11.75 6.41 14.65
C GLU A 18 11.26 5.71 13.37
N LYS A 19 12.22 5.28 12.55
CA LYS A 19 11.95 4.55 11.31
C LYS A 19 12.70 3.22 11.34
N GLU A 20 11.96 2.12 11.23
CA GLU A 20 12.48 0.75 11.30
C GLU A 20 11.94 -0.09 10.14
N TYR A 21 12.79 -0.96 9.56
CA TYR A 21 12.36 -1.99 8.62
C TYR A 21 12.10 -3.29 9.37
N VAL A 22 10.84 -3.74 9.38
CA VAL A 22 10.42 -4.91 10.13
C VAL A 22 10.15 -6.10 9.21
N LYS A 23 10.43 -7.29 9.75
CA LYS A 23 10.18 -8.59 9.09
C LYS A 23 9.46 -9.50 10.08
N LYS A 24 8.37 -10.14 9.61
CA LYS A 24 7.67 -11.17 10.38
C LYS A 24 7.64 -12.47 9.59
N TYR A 25 7.68 -13.57 10.29
CA TYR A 25 7.77 -14.90 9.73
C TYR A 25 6.59 -15.77 10.16
N TYR A 26 6.21 -16.72 9.32
CA TYR A 26 5.33 -17.82 9.68
C TYR A 26 6.05 -18.81 10.62
N SER A 27 5.29 -19.69 11.27
CA SER A 27 5.86 -20.74 12.12
C SER A 27 6.78 -21.72 11.38
N ASN A 28 6.63 -21.86 10.05
CA ASN A 28 7.50 -22.65 9.19
C ASN A 28 8.81 -21.93 8.79
N GLY A 29 9.07 -20.73 9.33
CA GLY A 29 10.28 -19.94 9.08
C GLY A 29 10.25 -19.11 7.79
N LYS A 30 9.21 -19.22 6.97
CA LYS A 30 9.08 -18.40 5.76
C LYS A 30 8.56 -17.01 6.06
N MET A 31 8.96 -16.04 5.25
CA MET A 31 8.53 -14.65 5.37
C MET A 31 6.99 -14.56 5.30
N LYS A 32 6.40 -13.80 6.22
CA LYS A 32 4.96 -13.50 6.28
C LYS A 32 4.65 -12.11 5.78
N GLU A 33 5.36 -11.12 6.30
CA GLU A 33 5.24 -9.72 5.90
C GLU A 33 6.52 -8.95 6.19
N GLU A 34 6.80 -7.92 5.40
CA GLU A 34 7.91 -7.00 5.64
C GLU A 34 7.59 -5.61 5.11
N GLY A 35 8.21 -4.58 5.72
CA GLY A 35 8.05 -3.20 5.33
C GLY A 35 8.54 -2.22 6.39
N TRP A 36 8.30 -0.94 6.15
CA TRP A 36 8.72 0.14 7.03
C TRP A 36 7.67 0.49 8.07
N ILE A 37 8.12 0.69 9.31
CA ILE A 37 7.34 1.31 10.38
C ILE A 37 7.96 2.67 10.70
N VAL A 38 7.12 3.68 10.81
CA VAL A 38 7.47 5.04 11.23
C VAL A 38 6.57 5.40 12.40
N ASN A 39 7.16 5.67 13.57
CA ASN A 39 6.44 5.94 14.81
C ASN A 39 5.31 4.93 15.07
N ASP A 40 5.65 3.63 15.08
CA ASP A 40 4.74 2.48 15.29
C ASP A 40 3.64 2.28 14.24
N LYS A 41 3.72 2.98 13.09
CA LYS A 41 2.73 2.86 12.02
C LYS A 41 3.36 2.38 10.72
N LYS A 42 2.66 1.47 10.01
CA LYS A 42 3.07 1.05 8.67
C LYS A 42 3.12 2.25 7.75
N SER A 43 4.26 2.38 7.04
CA SER A 43 4.56 3.46 6.10
C SER A 43 5.38 2.92 4.94
N ASP A 44 5.40 3.63 3.83
CA ASP A 44 6.12 3.23 2.62
C ASP A 44 5.64 1.89 2.04
N TYR A 45 6.53 1.15 1.37
CA TYR A 45 6.17 -0.07 0.65
C TYR A 45 6.19 -1.29 1.56
N TRP A 46 5.14 -2.13 1.46
CA TRP A 46 4.96 -3.37 2.21
C TRP A 46 4.73 -4.55 1.30
N PHE A 47 5.29 -5.71 1.71
CA PHE A 47 5.12 -7.00 1.06
C PHE A 47 4.46 -7.98 2.02
N TYR A 48 3.54 -8.77 1.50
CA TYR A 48 2.90 -9.88 2.20
C TYR A 48 3.08 -11.15 1.38
N TYR A 49 3.23 -12.27 2.06
CA TYR A 49 3.53 -13.55 1.45
C TYR A 49 2.54 -14.61 1.88
N PHE A 50 2.33 -15.62 1.03
CA PHE A 50 1.68 -16.87 1.42
C PHE A 50 2.64 -17.71 2.29
N GLU A 51 2.10 -18.73 3.00
CA GLU A 51 2.93 -19.67 3.77
C GLU A 51 3.91 -20.48 2.90
N THR A 52 3.70 -20.54 1.59
CA THR A 52 4.63 -21.09 0.61
C THR A 52 5.89 -20.24 0.44
N GLY A 53 5.87 -18.97 0.84
CA GLY A 53 6.92 -17.96 0.65
C GLY A 53 6.74 -17.12 -0.61
N ASP A 54 5.70 -17.37 -1.40
CA ASP A 54 5.41 -16.60 -2.61
C ASP A 54 4.64 -15.32 -2.27
N LYS A 55 4.82 -14.26 -3.05
CA LYS A 55 4.09 -13.00 -2.83
C LYS A 55 2.58 -13.22 -2.89
N LYS A 56 1.87 -12.59 -1.96
CA LYS A 56 0.42 -12.57 -1.85
C LYS A 56 -0.15 -11.21 -2.25
N GLU A 57 0.40 -10.14 -1.68
CA GLU A 57 0.04 -8.76 -2.01
C GLU A 57 1.16 -7.80 -1.68
N GLU A 58 1.19 -6.65 -2.33
CA GLU A 58 2.14 -5.58 -2.06
C GLU A 58 1.55 -4.21 -2.38
N GLY A 59 2.03 -3.18 -1.68
CA GLY A 59 1.59 -1.81 -1.90
C GLY A 59 2.09 -0.83 -0.85
N HIS A 60 1.60 0.39 -0.91
CA HIS A 60 2.03 1.47 -0.04
C HIS A 60 1.08 1.69 1.13
N TYR A 61 1.68 1.97 2.28
CA TYR A 61 0.99 2.51 3.46
C TYR A 61 1.43 3.94 3.76
N TYR A 62 0.52 4.68 4.34
CA TYR A 62 0.77 5.91 5.07
C TYR A 62 -0.03 5.89 6.37
N ASN A 63 0.65 5.99 7.52
CA ASN A 63 0.03 5.94 8.85
C ASN A 63 -0.94 4.76 9.03
N ASN A 64 -0.54 3.53 8.70
CA ASN A 64 -1.35 2.30 8.72
C ASN A 64 -2.48 2.23 7.68
N LEU A 65 -2.62 3.21 6.81
CA LEU A 65 -3.67 3.26 5.80
C LEU A 65 -3.12 2.91 4.42
N LYS A 66 -3.77 2.00 3.70
CA LYS A 66 -3.43 1.69 2.31
C LYS A 66 -3.65 2.93 1.44
N ILE A 67 -2.65 3.24 0.62
CA ILE A 67 -2.67 4.34 -0.36
C ILE A 67 -2.13 3.86 -1.70
N ASN A 68 -2.46 4.56 -2.77
CA ASN A 68 -1.97 4.30 -4.12
C ASN A 68 -2.28 2.87 -4.60
N TRP A 69 -1.46 2.32 -5.51
CA TRP A 69 -1.65 1.01 -6.09
C TRP A 69 -1.27 -0.12 -5.12
N TRP A 70 -2.16 -1.12 -5.06
CA TRP A 70 -1.93 -2.41 -4.43
C TRP A 70 -2.05 -3.51 -5.46
N ILE A 71 -1.10 -4.45 -5.45
CA ILE A 71 -1.01 -5.57 -6.37
C ILE A 71 -1.29 -6.86 -5.59
N TYR A 72 -2.15 -7.71 -6.14
CA TYR A 72 -2.54 -9.00 -5.56
C TYR A 72 -2.16 -10.14 -6.50
N TYR A 73 -1.66 -11.22 -5.93
CA TYR A 73 -1.17 -12.39 -6.63
C TYR A 73 -1.94 -13.64 -6.23
N ASP A 74 -2.05 -14.60 -7.14
CA ASP A 74 -2.51 -15.96 -6.83
C ASP A 74 -1.35 -16.84 -6.33
N LYS A 75 -1.69 -18.09 -5.90
CA LYS A 75 -0.69 -19.07 -5.47
C LYS A 75 0.21 -19.56 -6.60
N LYS A 76 -0.07 -19.24 -7.86
CA LYS A 76 0.76 -19.50 -9.03
C LYS A 76 1.65 -18.33 -9.42
N LYS A 77 1.80 -17.32 -8.52
CA LYS A 77 2.63 -16.12 -8.69
C LYS A 77 2.15 -15.17 -9.79
N LYS A 78 0.90 -15.31 -10.23
CA LYS A 78 0.32 -14.44 -11.26
C LYS A 78 -0.44 -13.29 -10.61
N VAL A 79 -0.32 -12.09 -11.18
CA VAL A 79 -1.15 -10.96 -10.80
C VAL A 79 -2.60 -11.28 -11.14
N ILE A 80 -3.47 -11.14 -10.16
CA ILE A 80 -4.92 -11.34 -10.32
C ILE A 80 -5.70 -10.03 -10.21
N LYS A 81 -5.15 -9.04 -9.52
CA LYS A 81 -5.83 -7.76 -9.30
C LYS A 81 -4.85 -6.65 -8.98
N LYS A 82 -5.14 -5.44 -9.47
CA LYS A 82 -4.51 -4.18 -9.03
C LYS A 82 -5.60 -3.21 -8.61
N CYS A 83 -5.44 -2.56 -7.46
CA CYS A 83 -6.43 -1.61 -6.93
C CYS A 83 -5.76 -0.32 -6.50
N GLU A 84 -6.40 0.82 -6.78
CA GLU A 84 -6.02 2.10 -6.20
C GLU A 84 -6.77 2.35 -4.90
N TYR A 85 -6.01 2.75 -3.86
CA TYR A 85 -6.55 3.08 -2.55
C TYR A 85 -6.26 4.52 -2.17
N LYS A 86 -7.18 5.09 -1.41
CA LYS A 86 -7.01 6.33 -0.65
C LYS A 86 -7.50 6.07 0.77
N ASN A 87 -6.56 6.09 1.73
CA ASN A 87 -6.85 5.88 3.15
C ASN A 87 -7.71 4.62 3.42
N ASN A 88 -7.26 3.44 2.97
CA ASN A 88 -7.93 2.14 3.08
C ASN A 88 -9.20 1.95 2.23
N VAL A 89 -9.62 2.96 1.49
CA VAL A 89 -10.84 2.93 0.70
C VAL A 89 -10.49 2.83 -0.79
N LEU A 90 -11.18 1.98 -1.56
CA LEU A 90 -11.02 1.94 -3.01
C LEU A 90 -11.37 3.32 -3.59
N ASN A 91 -10.42 3.91 -4.32
CA ASN A 91 -10.57 5.23 -4.94
C ASN A 91 -9.67 5.31 -6.17
N GLY A 92 -10.26 5.23 -7.35
CA GLY A 92 -9.60 5.06 -8.62
C GLY A 92 -9.90 3.70 -9.25
N LEU A 93 -8.97 3.14 -9.98
CA LEU A 93 -9.17 1.91 -10.76
C LEU A 93 -8.95 0.64 -9.92
N THR A 94 -9.76 -0.37 -10.22
CA THR A 94 -9.52 -1.77 -9.90
C THR A 94 -9.45 -2.54 -11.19
N ILE A 95 -8.32 -3.17 -11.49
CA ILE A 95 -8.06 -3.91 -12.72
C ILE A 95 -7.96 -5.39 -12.40
N ILE A 96 -8.76 -6.22 -13.06
CA ILE A 96 -8.81 -7.67 -12.87
C ILE A 96 -8.06 -8.37 -14.00
N TYR A 97 -7.20 -9.31 -13.61
CA TYR A 97 -6.36 -10.09 -14.52
C TYR A 97 -6.72 -11.57 -14.46
N LYS A 98 -6.62 -12.23 -15.60
CA LYS A 98 -6.66 -13.69 -15.73
C LYS A 98 -5.57 -14.13 -16.68
N ASN A 99 -4.70 -15.05 -16.23
CA ASN A 99 -3.55 -15.54 -17.00
C ASN A 99 -2.62 -14.44 -17.55
N GLY A 100 -2.48 -13.30 -16.80
CA GLY A 100 -1.62 -12.18 -17.19
C GLY A 100 -2.29 -11.15 -18.09
N GLU A 101 -3.54 -11.38 -18.51
CA GLU A 101 -4.30 -10.46 -19.35
C GLU A 101 -5.42 -9.76 -18.56
N ILE A 102 -5.67 -8.50 -18.88
CA ILE A 102 -6.80 -7.74 -18.30
C ILE A 102 -8.09 -8.31 -18.86
N VAL A 103 -8.99 -8.74 -17.96
CA VAL A 103 -10.31 -9.28 -18.35
C VAL A 103 -11.46 -8.33 -18.02
N SER A 104 -11.29 -7.47 -17.01
CA SER A 104 -12.26 -6.45 -16.64
C SER A 104 -11.61 -5.34 -15.82
N ALA A 105 -12.28 -4.23 -15.67
CA ALA A 105 -11.87 -3.15 -14.78
C ALA A 105 -13.09 -2.46 -14.17
N GLU A 106 -12.87 -1.82 -13.04
CA GLU A 106 -13.87 -1.04 -12.31
C GLU A 106 -13.25 0.28 -11.86
N GLU A 107 -14.06 1.32 -11.75
CA GLU A 107 -13.67 2.60 -11.19
C GLU A 107 -14.48 2.89 -9.93
N TYR A 108 -13.77 3.36 -8.91
CA TYR A 108 -14.33 3.68 -7.60
C TYR A 108 -14.06 5.14 -7.23
N THR A 109 -15.02 5.73 -6.57
CA THR A 109 -14.87 7.02 -5.87
C THR A 109 -15.29 6.83 -4.42
N MET A 110 -14.36 7.04 -3.50
CA MET A 110 -14.57 6.91 -2.04
C MET A 110 -15.31 5.62 -1.64
N GLY A 111 -14.88 4.49 -2.20
CA GLY A 111 -15.42 3.16 -1.92
C GLY A 111 -16.68 2.79 -2.70
N LYS A 112 -17.25 3.71 -3.47
CA LYS A 112 -18.42 3.46 -4.31
C LYS A 112 -18.01 3.21 -5.75
N LYS A 113 -18.43 2.07 -6.32
CA LYS A 113 -18.22 1.78 -7.74
C LYS A 113 -19.07 2.71 -8.60
N ILE A 114 -18.40 3.44 -9.51
CA ILE A 114 -19.04 4.42 -10.41
C ILE A 114 -19.05 3.97 -11.87
N LYS A 115 -18.16 3.05 -12.25
CA LYS A 115 -18.05 2.52 -13.61
C LYS A 115 -17.47 1.12 -13.63
N SER A 116 -17.78 0.35 -14.67
CA SER A 116 -17.17 -0.94 -14.96
C SER A 116 -16.97 -1.14 -16.46
N TRP A 117 -15.98 -1.96 -16.82
CA TRP A 117 -15.68 -2.40 -18.17
C TRP A 117 -15.53 -3.93 -18.15
N ASP A 118 -16.32 -4.60 -18.98
CA ASP A 118 -16.41 -6.06 -18.99
C ASP A 118 -15.32 -6.73 -19.86
N ASN A 119 -14.52 -5.93 -20.55
CA ASN A 119 -13.42 -6.41 -21.39
C ASN A 119 -12.33 -5.35 -21.61
N LEU A 120 -11.14 -5.82 -22.05
CA LEU A 120 -9.98 -4.98 -22.30
C LEU A 120 -10.23 -3.90 -23.38
N SER A 121 -10.98 -4.21 -24.42
CA SER A 121 -11.22 -3.29 -25.54
C SER A 121 -11.98 -2.04 -25.08
N GLU A 122 -13.04 -2.23 -24.31
CA GLU A 122 -13.81 -1.12 -23.73
C GLU A 122 -12.98 -0.33 -22.72
N PHE A 123 -12.22 -1.01 -21.88
CA PHE A 123 -11.34 -0.34 -20.91
C PHE A 123 -10.28 0.51 -21.59
N LYS A 124 -9.59 -0.01 -22.62
CA LYS A 124 -8.58 0.74 -23.38
C LYS A 124 -9.17 1.99 -24.07
N LYS A 125 -10.36 1.88 -24.65
CA LYS A 125 -11.02 3.00 -25.32
C LYS A 125 -11.16 4.23 -24.42
N ASP A 126 -11.54 3.99 -23.15
CA ASP A 126 -11.78 5.07 -22.19
C ASP A 126 -10.50 5.49 -21.44
N ASN A 127 -9.46 4.65 -21.45
CA ASN A 127 -8.23 4.83 -20.66
C ASN A 127 -6.97 4.75 -21.53
N ILE A 128 -7.01 5.30 -22.73
CA ILE A 128 -5.93 5.18 -23.73
C ILE A 128 -4.56 5.63 -23.18
N ASN A 129 -4.53 6.62 -22.30
CA ASN A 129 -3.29 7.15 -21.71
C ASN A 129 -2.55 6.16 -20.80
N LEU A 130 -3.21 5.09 -20.33
CA LEU A 130 -2.58 4.04 -19.53
C LEU A 130 -1.79 3.03 -20.38
N PHE A 131 -1.95 3.08 -21.70
CA PHE A 131 -1.39 2.10 -22.66
C PHE A 131 -0.39 2.71 -23.66
N ASN A 132 -0.11 4.02 -23.55
CA ASN A 132 0.82 4.77 -24.40
C ASN A 132 2.16 4.98 -23.72
#